data_b22c23e212f24cd5928b1ab58efaaa40
#
_entry.id   b22c23e212f24cd5928b1ab58efaaa40
#
_cell.length_a   1.000
_cell.length_b   1.000
_cell.length_c   1.000
_cell.angle_alpha   90.00
_cell.angle_beta   90.00
_cell.angle_gamma   90.00
#
_symmetry.space_group_name_H-M   'P 1'
#
loop_
_entity.id
_entity.type
_entity.pdbx_description
1 polymer ?
#
loop_
_entity_poly.entity_id
_entity_poly.type
_entity_poly.pdbx_seq_one_letter_code
_entity_poly.pdbx_strand_id
1 'polypeptide(L)'
;MSDGRFARIEALFNAVCDLPEAERAARLTAEPDAGLRAEVERLLGLHSGATAVLGGALDSAVLHAATPPVRERIGAYRLIRELGAGGMGTVFLAERRLGDTVQRVALKLIRGFPTAEARYRLGRERSLLASLNHPNIARLLDGGESEDGQPYLVMEFIDGAPLLQHCLLHVPDFRARLALFVQLCLAVQHAHQRLILHRDIKPANVLVREDGAPVLLDFGIGKLLDSTAAHQAATATRVFTPAYAAPEQRAGRGVTTATDIYGLGCVLFELLAGRLVAEVGGGQRELPAPSACCADPARARELRGELDTLVLKAVHAEPERRYASAQALADDIENFLHGRPLQAAPDSVFYRTRKFLARHRLGVGVAALLAVLSAVFVWRLETERQRAIAAEARAEREAQSTRRSRDFLVSLFEASSPDNALGRQLDARELIDRGRERIATQLKDEPQAAARL
;
A
#
# COMPACT_ATOMS: atom_id res chain seq x y z
N MET A 1 19.98 -11.75 -16.93
CA MET A 1 20.20 -10.96 -18.16
C MET A 1 19.79 -9.47 -18.02
N SER A 2 19.44 -8.98 -16.84
CA SER A 2 18.97 -7.59 -16.58
C SER A 2 20.08 -6.60 -16.17
N ASP A 3 21.13 -7.04 -15.49
CA ASP A 3 22.16 -6.13 -14.94
C ASP A 3 22.95 -5.35 -16.01
N GLY A 4 23.30 -5.98 -17.13
CA GLY A 4 24.09 -5.33 -18.17
C GLY A 4 23.34 -4.24 -18.97
N ARG A 5 22.00 -4.36 -19.10
CA ARG A 5 21.19 -3.36 -19.78
C ARG A 5 21.01 -2.11 -18.91
N PHE A 6 20.86 -2.31 -17.63
CA PHE A 6 20.67 -1.23 -16.65
C PHE A 6 21.92 -0.34 -16.55
N ALA A 7 23.09 -0.96 -16.40
CA ALA A 7 24.39 -0.24 -16.40
C ALA A 7 24.62 0.58 -17.69
N ARG A 8 24.14 0.10 -18.85
CA ARG A 8 24.23 0.84 -20.11
C ARG A 8 23.27 2.05 -20.15
N ILE A 9 22.04 1.91 -19.61
CA ILE A 9 21.09 3.02 -19.49
C ILE A 9 21.67 4.13 -18.60
N GLU A 10 22.19 3.75 -17.44
CA GLU A 10 22.82 4.66 -16.48
C GLU A 10 24.03 5.38 -17.06
N ALA A 11 24.93 4.64 -17.70
CA ALA A 11 26.11 5.21 -18.34
C ALA A 11 25.75 6.21 -19.46
N LEU A 12 24.77 5.88 -20.30
CA LEU A 12 24.33 6.77 -21.37
C LEU A 12 23.59 7.98 -20.81
N PHE A 13 22.73 7.81 -19.82
CA PHE A 13 22.01 8.91 -19.17
C PHE A 13 23.00 9.93 -18.55
N ASN A 14 23.96 9.45 -17.76
CA ASN A 14 24.98 10.29 -17.13
C ASN A 14 25.90 10.98 -18.17
N ALA A 15 26.10 10.37 -19.33
CA ALA A 15 26.89 10.94 -20.41
C ALA A 15 26.14 12.05 -21.19
N VAL A 16 24.81 12.14 -21.09
CA VAL A 16 24.01 13.08 -21.90
C VAL A 16 23.16 14.04 -21.08
N CYS A 17 22.95 13.82 -19.77
CA CYS A 17 22.06 14.64 -18.96
C CYS A 17 22.48 16.11 -18.85
N ASP A 18 23.78 16.38 -18.83
CA ASP A 18 24.34 17.73 -18.69
C ASP A 18 24.72 18.37 -20.03
N LEU A 19 24.53 17.69 -21.16
CA LEU A 19 24.88 18.23 -22.49
C LEU A 19 23.81 19.20 -23.02
N PRO A 20 24.21 20.22 -23.81
CA PRO A 20 23.28 21.04 -24.57
C PRO A 20 22.40 20.18 -25.49
N GLU A 21 21.16 20.66 -25.76
CA GLU A 21 20.13 19.90 -26.47
C GLU A 21 20.61 19.35 -27.83
N ALA A 22 21.37 20.14 -28.60
CA ALA A 22 21.90 19.73 -29.90
C ALA A 22 22.94 18.59 -29.80
N GLU A 23 23.84 18.66 -28.81
CA GLU A 23 24.86 17.62 -28.59
C GLU A 23 24.23 16.34 -27.97
N ARG A 24 23.22 16.51 -27.11
CA ARG A 24 22.43 15.45 -26.53
C ARG A 24 21.70 14.63 -27.61
N ALA A 25 21.00 15.33 -28.52
CA ALA A 25 20.30 14.71 -29.64
C ALA A 25 21.25 13.92 -30.54
N ALA A 26 22.42 14.48 -30.85
CA ALA A 26 23.43 13.81 -31.68
C ALA A 26 23.95 12.53 -30.99
N ARG A 27 24.20 12.57 -29.68
CA ARG A 27 24.71 11.42 -28.92
C ARG A 27 23.67 10.32 -28.74
N LEU A 28 22.41 10.67 -28.54
CA LEU A 28 21.30 9.71 -28.50
C LEU A 28 21.07 9.04 -29.85
N THR A 29 21.16 9.80 -30.94
CA THR A 29 21.01 9.25 -32.28
C THR A 29 22.14 8.25 -32.64
N ALA A 30 23.32 8.42 -32.03
CA ALA A 30 24.47 7.51 -32.23
C ALA A 30 24.33 6.18 -31.47
N GLU A 31 23.39 6.04 -30.53
CA GLU A 31 23.14 4.78 -29.82
C GLU A 31 22.31 3.82 -30.69
N PRO A 32 22.86 2.63 -31.03
CA PRO A 32 22.19 1.70 -31.94
C PRO A 32 20.99 0.99 -31.37
N ASP A 33 20.89 0.87 -30.03
CA ASP A 33 19.76 0.22 -29.32
C ASP A 33 18.59 1.19 -29.17
N ALA A 34 17.58 1.05 -30.04
CA ALA A 34 16.37 1.89 -30.01
C ALA A 34 15.60 1.81 -28.68
N GLY A 35 15.60 0.65 -28.02
CA GLY A 35 14.94 0.48 -26.73
C GLY A 35 15.69 1.15 -25.57
N LEU A 36 17.01 1.18 -25.63
CA LEU A 36 17.87 1.88 -24.68
C LEU A 36 17.74 3.39 -24.87
N ARG A 37 17.74 3.85 -26.12
CA ARG A 37 17.53 5.26 -26.47
C ARG A 37 16.18 5.80 -25.97
N ALA A 38 15.07 5.10 -26.25
CA ALA A 38 13.75 5.50 -25.81
C ALA A 38 13.64 5.59 -24.28
N GLU A 39 14.32 4.70 -23.55
CA GLU A 39 14.35 4.71 -22.10
C GLU A 39 15.17 5.89 -21.55
N VAL A 40 16.31 6.22 -22.16
CA VAL A 40 17.12 7.40 -21.80
C VAL A 40 16.39 8.70 -22.16
N GLU A 41 15.70 8.78 -23.30
CA GLU A 41 14.87 9.93 -23.68
C GLU A 41 13.73 10.13 -22.67
N ARG A 42 13.09 9.06 -22.22
CA ARG A 42 12.08 9.10 -21.15
C ARG A 42 12.68 9.62 -19.84
N LEU A 43 13.86 9.18 -19.45
CA LEU A 43 14.60 9.65 -18.28
C LEU A 43 14.98 11.13 -18.38
N LEU A 44 15.42 11.56 -19.56
CA LEU A 44 15.74 12.97 -19.82
C LEU A 44 14.50 13.84 -19.82
N GLY A 45 13.34 13.36 -20.30
CA GLY A 45 12.05 14.02 -20.20
C GLY A 45 11.61 14.22 -18.74
N LEU A 46 11.83 13.21 -17.90
CA LEU A 46 11.59 13.31 -16.44
C LEU A 46 12.61 14.25 -15.77
N HIS A 47 13.86 14.21 -16.19
CA HIS A 47 14.92 15.10 -15.68
C HIS A 47 14.69 16.54 -16.15
N SER A 48 14.34 16.77 -17.42
CA SER A 48 13.99 18.09 -17.97
C SER A 48 12.67 18.60 -17.43
N GLY A 49 11.68 17.74 -17.18
CA GLY A 49 10.44 18.07 -16.49
C GLY A 49 10.70 18.50 -15.04
N ALA A 50 11.60 17.84 -14.33
CA ALA A 50 12.06 18.26 -13.01
C ALA A 50 12.85 19.58 -13.07
N THR A 51 13.66 19.77 -14.11
CA THR A 51 14.43 21.01 -14.34
C THR A 51 13.57 22.12 -14.95
N ALA A 52 12.57 21.81 -15.80
CA ALA A 52 11.64 22.79 -16.37
C ALA A 52 10.55 23.22 -15.36
N VAL A 53 10.25 22.41 -14.37
CA VAL A 53 9.45 22.82 -13.19
C VAL A 53 10.28 23.68 -12.24
N LEU A 54 11.63 23.60 -12.29
CA LEU A 54 12.56 24.53 -11.65
C LEU A 54 12.84 25.78 -12.51
N GLY A 55 12.65 25.69 -13.81
CA GLY A 55 12.78 26.79 -14.77
C GLY A 55 11.46 27.01 -15.48
N GLY A 56 10.54 27.79 -14.88
CA GLY A 56 9.46 28.42 -15.61
C GLY A 56 10.07 29.16 -16.79
N ALA A 57 9.94 28.57 -17.97
CA ALA A 57 10.32 29.18 -19.22
C ALA A 57 9.39 30.33 -19.55
N LEU A 58 9.59 31.44 -18.86
CA LEU A 58 9.24 32.79 -19.33
C LEU A 58 10.25 33.75 -18.70
N ASP A 59 10.97 34.42 -19.58
CA ASP A 59 11.89 35.52 -19.31
C ASP A 59 13.32 35.19 -18.85
N SER A 60 13.93 34.16 -19.40
CA SER A 60 15.39 34.10 -19.38
C SER A 60 16.07 35.25 -20.14
N ALA A 61 15.37 35.94 -21.05
CA ALA A 61 15.95 37.06 -21.82
C ALA A 61 15.93 38.41 -21.07
N VAL A 62 15.09 38.58 -20.07
CA VAL A 62 15.01 39.85 -19.29
C VAL A 62 15.78 39.78 -17.98
N LEU A 63 16.02 38.59 -17.44
CA LEU A 63 16.72 38.36 -16.17
C LEU A 63 18.26 38.31 -16.30
N HIS A 64 18.81 38.21 -17.51
CA HIS A 64 20.27 38.24 -17.73
C HIS A 64 20.91 39.63 -17.69
N ALA A 65 20.12 40.69 -17.41
CA ALA A 65 20.66 42.06 -17.31
C ALA A 65 21.20 42.42 -15.92
N ALA A 66 21.10 41.53 -14.92
CA ALA A 66 21.71 41.71 -13.61
C ALA A 66 22.20 40.40 -13.06
N THR A 67 23.31 39.87 -13.59
CA THR A 67 24.07 38.84 -12.88
C THR A 67 24.58 39.51 -11.58
N PRO A 68 24.06 39.16 -10.40
CA PRO A 68 24.67 39.72 -9.19
C PRO A 68 26.11 39.23 -9.15
N PRO A 69 27.05 40.03 -8.63
CA PRO A 69 28.44 39.64 -8.51
C PRO A 69 28.50 38.28 -7.84
N VAL A 70 29.33 37.37 -8.38
CA VAL A 70 29.53 36.02 -7.81
C VAL A 70 30.01 36.21 -6.38
N ARG A 71 29.06 36.06 -5.43
CA ARG A 71 29.38 36.18 -4.01
C ARG A 71 30.21 34.99 -3.64
N GLU A 72 31.44 35.17 -3.27
CA GLU A 72 32.29 34.09 -2.79
C GLU A 72 31.89 33.62 -1.40
N ARG A 73 31.26 34.49 -0.59
CA ARG A 73 30.90 34.21 0.80
C ARG A 73 29.57 34.86 1.21
N ILE A 74 28.89 34.21 2.14
CA ILE A 74 27.75 34.75 2.87
C ILE A 74 27.99 34.46 4.36
N GLY A 75 28.29 35.49 5.14
CA GLY A 75 28.70 35.34 6.52
C GLY A 75 29.91 34.41 6.68
N ALA A 76 29.78 33.38 7.51
CA ALA A 76 30.83 32.38 7.74
C ALA A 76 30.98 31.34 6.65
N TYR A 77 30.08 31.34 5.63
CA TYR A 77 29.94 30.27 4.63
C TYR A 77 30.60 30.67 3.32
N ARG A 78 31.52 29.86 2.79
CA ARG A 78 32.11 29.98 1.47
C ARG A 78 31.20 29.24 0.47
N LEU A 79 30.70 29.94 -0.53
CA LEU A 79 29.91 29.36 -1.59
C LEU A 79 30.80 28.56 -2.55
N ILE A 80 30.40 27.33 -2.88
CA ILE A 80 31.15 26.44 -3.76
C ILE A 80 30.53 26.41 -5.15
N ARG A 81 29.22 26.08 -5.21
CA ARG A 81 28.43 26.03 -6.44
C ARG A 81 26.95 26.17 -6.15
N GLU A 82 26.22 26.59 -7.14
CA GLU A 82 24.75 26.54 -7.09
C GLU A 82 24.25 25.10 -7.16
N LEU A 83 23.26 24.78 -6.31
CA LEU A 83 22.54 23.52 -6.32
C LEU A 83 21.19 23.64 -7.05
N GLY A 84 20.61 24.83 -7.06
CA GLY A 84 19.36 25.12 -7.75
C GLY A 84 18.84 26.52 -7.44
N ALA A 85 18.10 27.10 -8.39
CA ALA A 85 17.40 28.38 -8.25
C ALA A 85 15.89 28.15 -8.44
N GLY A 86 15.08 28.93 -7.72
CA GLY A 86 13.63 28.87 -7.81
C GLY A 86 12.95 30.18 -7.41
N GLY A 87 11.63 30.20 -7.42
CA GLY A 87 10.85 31.40 -7.08
C GLY A 87 11.14 31.97 -5.67
N MET A 88 11.51 31.11 -4.72
CA MET A 88 11.77 31.48 -3.32
C MET A 88 13.23 31.87 -3.04
N GLY A 89 14.15 31.65 -3.97
CA GLY A 89 15.56 31.93 -3.78
C GLY A 89 16.48 30.95 -4.50
N THR A 90 17.77 31.07 -4.19
CA THR A 90 18.82 30.23 -4.74
C THR A 90 19.47 29.41 -3.64
N VAL A 91 19.71 28.13 -3.90
CA VAL A 91 20.37 27.19 -2.99
C VAL A 91 21.79 26.95 -3.47
N PHE A 92 22.74 27.10 -2.58
CA PHE A 92 24.16 26.87 -2.84
C PHE A 92 24.70 25.74 -1.99
N LEU A 93 25.59 24.91 -2.55
CA LEU A 93 26.54 24.16 -1.76
C LEU A 93 27.53 25.14 -1.17
N ALA A 94 27.68 25.13 0.15
CA ALA A 94 28.60 25.98 0.85
C ALA A 94 29.43 25.20 1.87
N GLU A 95 30.53 25.81 2.31
CA GLU A 95 31.43 25.24 3.33
C GLU A 95 31.64 26.22 4.47
N ARG A 96 31.61 25.69 5.69
CA ARG A 96 32.01 26.40 6.91
C ARG A 96 33.19 25.71 7.56
N ARG A 97 34.19 26.47 7.98
CA ARG A 97 35.31 25.96 8.79
C ARG A 97 34.92 25.98 10.27
N LEU A 98 35.09 24.84 10.93
CA LEU A 98 34.90 24.61 12.35
C LEU A 98 36.24 24.12 12.91
N GLY A 99 37.13 25.04 13.28
CA GLY A 99 38.52 24.71 13.58
C GLY A 99 39.21 24.12 12.35
N ASP A 100 39.73 22.89 12.48
CA ASP A 100 40.39 22.16 11.39
C ASP A 100 39.44 21.36 10.49
N THR A 101 38.15 21.33 10.83
CA THR A 101 37.14 20.55 10.07
C THR A 101 36.39 21.47 9.12
N VAL A 102 36.11 20.94 7.91
CA VAL A 102 35.24 21.60 6.92
C VAL A 102 33.89 20.92 6.91
N GLN A 103 32.86 21.67 7.20
CA GLN A 103 31.46 21.22 7.13
C GLN A 103 30.83 21.70 5.85
N ARG A 104 30.31 20.75 5.02
CA ARG A 104 29.49 21.06 3.86
C ARG A 104 28.05 21.28 4.31
N VAL A 105 27.40 22.29 3.73
CA VAL A 105 26.03 22.69 4.04
C VAL A 105 25.31 23.13 2.77
N ALA A 106 23.98 23.06 2.79
CA ALA A 106 23.12 23.68 1.79
C ALA A 106 22.68 25.05 2.31
N LEU A 107 23.10 26.14 1.63
CA LEU A 107 22.75 27.50 1.99
C LEU A 107 21.69 27.99 1.01
N LYS A 108 20.49 28.28 1.53
CA LYS A 108 19.37 28.86 0.77
C LYS A 108 19.30 30.34 1.00
N LEU A 109 19.60 31.12 -0.03
CA LEU A 109 19.46 32.56 -0.05
C LEU A 109 18.03 32.92 -0.46
N ILE A 110 17.27 33.54 0.44
CA ILE A 110 15.84 33.85 0.22
C ILE A 110 15.77 35.13 -0.63
N ARG A 111 14.95 35.11 -1.69
CA ARG A 111 14.78 36.23 -2.60
C ARG A 111 14.02 37.38 -1.93
N GLY A 112 14.46 38.61 -2.17
CA GLY A 112 13.84 39.86 -1.70
C GLY A 112 14.32 40.32 -0.32
N PHE A 113 13.84 41.48 0.06
CA PHE A 113 14.16 42.11 1.34
C PHE A 113 12.89 42.13 2.19
N PRO A 114 12.75 41.26 3.17
CA PRO A 114 11.54 41.16 3.96
C PRO A 114 11.33 42.41 4.82
N THR A 115 10.07 42.78 5.03
CA THR A 115 9.68 43.79 6.02
C THR A 115 10.11 43.36 7.43
N ALA A 116 10.14 44.27 8.38
CA ALA A 116 10.49 43.97 9.78
C ALA A 116 9.57 42.87 10.35
N GLU A 117 8.29 42.90 9.99
CA GLU A 117 7.32 41.86 10.39
C GLU A 117 7.61 40.49 9.77
N ALA A 118 7.98 40.46 8.48
CA ALA A 118 8.36 39.23 7.79
C ALA A 118 9.66 38.63 8.36
N ARG A 119 10.63 39.47 8.75
CA ARG A 119 11.85 39.03 9.46
C ARG A 119 11.55 38.42 10.82
N TYR A 120 10.67 39.02 11.60
CA TYR A 120 10.25 38.47 12.89
C TYR A 120 9.60 37.09 12.73
N ARG A 121 8.70 36.92 11.75
CA ARG A 121 8.06 35.62 11.43
C ARG A 121 9.10 34.61 10.99
N LEU A 122 10.02 34.97 10.12
CA LEU A 122 11.11 34.11 9.67
C LEU A 122 11.97 33.64 10.84
N GLY A 123 12.30 34.54 11.79
CA GLY A 123 13.03 34.18 13.01
C GLY A 123 12.29 33.18 13.88
N ARG A 124 10.98 33.34 14.03
CA ARG A 124 10.13 32.42 14.79
C ARG A 124 10.05 31.04 14.14
N GLU A 125 9.85 30.99 12.82
CA GLU A 125 9.77 29.75 12.08
C GLU A 125 11.09 29.00 12.03
N ARG A 126 12.19 29.72 11.89
CA ARG A 126 13.55 29.18 12.02
C ARG A 126 13.73 28.45 13.35
N SER A 127 13.26 29.01 14.45
CA SER A 127 13.33 28.39 15.79
C SER A 127 12.49 27.10 15.86
N LEU A 128 11.31 27.09 15.23
CA LEU A 128 10.48 25.90 15.15
C LEU A 128 11.14 24.80 14.31
N LEU A 129 11.66 25.15 13.14
CA LEU A 129 12.34 24.19 12.25
C LEU A 129 13.63 23.65 12.85
N ALA A 130 14.37 24.46 13.61
CA ALA A 130 15.56 24.00 14.33
C ALA A 130 15.24 22.92 15.39
N SER A 131 13.98 22.85 15.84
CA SER A 131 13.51 21.79 16.76
C SER A 131 13.25 20.46 16.06
N LEU A 132 13.16 20.42 14.72
CA LEU A 132 12.97 19.18 13.96
C LEU A 132 14.27 18.37 13.96
N ASN A 133 14.21 17.23 14.61
CA ASN A 133 15.29 16.25 14.61
C ASN A 133 14.73 14.88 14.23
N HIS A 134 14.88 14.52 12.96
CA HIS A 134 14.40 13.25 12.41
C HIS A 134 15.37 12.78 11.32
N PRO A 135 15.69 11.47 11.21
CA PRO A 135 16.67 10.97 10.24
C PRO A 135 16.26 11.24 8.78
N ASN A 136 14.96 11.35 8.51
CA ASN A 136 14.42 11.60 7.18
C ASN A 136 13.99 13.06 6.96
N ILE A 137 14.50 14.01 7.73
CA ILE A 137 14.31 15.46 7.55
C ILE A 137 15.68 16.14 7.56
N ALA A 138 15.96 16.96 6.54
CA ALA A 138 17.19 17.77 6.51
C ALA A 138 17.17 18.78 7.66
N ARG A 139 18.20 18.74 8.50
CA ARG A 139 18.29 19.60 9.70
C ARG A 139 18.57 21.03 9.32
N LEU A 140 17.86 21.96 9.95
CA LEU A 140 18.24 23.38 9.92
C LEU A 140 19.41 23.59 10.90
N LEU A 141 20.55 24.04 10.39
CA LEU A 141 21.78 24.19 11.14
C LEU A 141 21.99 25.62 11.63
N ASP A 142 21.61 26.62 10.78
CA ASP A 142 21.83 28.01 11.05
C ASP A 142 20.93 28.89 10.16
N GLY A 143 20.97 30.20 10.34
CA GLY A 143 20.34 31.17 9.47
C GLY A 143 20.64 32.58 9.94
N GLY A 144 20.66 33.50 9.00
CA GLY A 144 21.03 34.89 9.25
C GLY A 144 20.63 35.82 8.12
N GLU A 145 21.24 36.99 8.12
CA GLU A 145 21.14 37.97 7.04
C GLU A 145 22.53 38.16 6.42
N SER A 146 22.59 38.26 5.09
CA SER A 146 23.81 38.61 4.38
C SER A 146 24.20 40.09 4.66
N GLU A 147 25.37 40.51 4.24
CA GLU A 147 25.85 41.89 4.39
C GLU A 147 24.89 42.90 3.76
N ASP A 148 24.17 42.53 2.71
CA ASP A 148 23.15 43.35 2.04
C ASP A 148 21.76 43.24 2.69
N GLY A 149 21.62 42.55 3.84
CA GLY A 149 20.34 42.38 4.55
C GLY A 149 19.42 41.31 3.93
N GLN A 150 19.91 40.46 3.02
CA GLN A 150 19.13 39.37 2.43
C GLN A 150 19.17 38.16 3.37
N PRO A 151 18.01 37.60 3.76
CA PRO A 151 17.97 36.46 4.66
C PRO A 151 18.46 35.18 4.00
N TYR A 152 19.12 34.35 4.77
CA TYR A 152 19.56 33.04 4.36
C TYR A 152 19.28 31.98 5.43
N LEU A 153 19.13 30.76 4.99
CA LEU A 153 19.00 29.55 5.83
C LEU A 153 20.10 28.58 5.49
N VAL A 154 20.62 27.89 6.50
CA VAL A 154 21.67 26.88 6.35
C VAL A 154 21.14 25.57 6.82
N MET A 155 21.15 24.60 5.93
CA MET A 155 20.64 23.25 6.18
C MET A 155 21.75 22.23 6.01
N GLU A 156 21.54 21.04 6.55
CA GLU A 156 22.35 19.86 6.29
C GLU A 156 22.42 19.63 4.78
N PHE A 157 23.63 19.49 4.25
CA PHE A 157 23.82 19.07 2.88
C PHE A 157 23.55 17.57 2.78
N ILE A 158 22.58 17.19 1.96
CA ILE A 158 22.24 15.81 1.69
C ILE A 158 22.87 15.41 0.37
N ASP A 159 23.85 14.51 0.43
CA ASP A 159 24.41 13.86 -0.74
C ASP A 159 23.48 12.71 -1.14
N GLY A 160 22.75 12.88 -2.22
CA GLY A 160 21.71 11.94 -2.63
C GLY A 160 21.08 12.28 -3.96
N ALA A 161 20.34 11.33 -4.51
CA ALA A 161 19.61 11.49 -5.77
C ALA A 161 18.15 11.90 -5.53
N PRO A 162 17.52 12.65 -6.44
CA PRO A 162 16.09 12.93 -6.39
C PRO A 162 15.26 11.63 -6.31
N LEU A 163 14.18 11.65 -5.51
CA LEU A 163 13.34 10.47 -5.22
C LEU A 163 12.94 9.68 -6.47
N LEU A 164 12.40 10.35 -7.48
CA LEU A 164 11.92 9.66 -8.69
C LEU A 164 13.07 9.04 -9.49
N GLN A 165 14.19 9.77 -9.60
CA GLN A 165 15.39 9.27 -10.28
C GLN A 165 15.95 8.04 -9.55
N HIS A 166 16.10 8.12 -8.23
CA HIS A 166 16.56 6.99 -7.42
C HIS A 166 15.65 5.77 -7.58
N CYS A 167 14.33 5.98 -7.46
CA CYS A 167 13.38 4.88 -7.61
C CYS A 167 13.35 4.27 -9.01
N LEU A 168 13.60 5.07 -10.02
CA LEU A 168 13.66 4.59 -11.40
C LEU A 168 14.92 3.76 -11.66
N LEU A 169 16.08 4.22 -11.17
CA LEU A 169 17.38 3.61 -11.41
C LEU A 169 17.68 2.45 -10.46
N HIS A 170 17.33 2.54 -9.20
CA HIS A 170 17.80 1.61 -8.16
C HIS A 170 16.69 0.81 -7.48
N VAL A 171 15.41 1.20 -7.61
CA VAL A 171 14.29 0.55 -6.93
C VAL A 171 13.21 0.13 -7.94
N PRO A 172 13.45 -0.92 -8.74
CA PRO A 172 12.49 -1.39 -9.75
C PRO A 172 11.21 -1.95 -9.10
N ASP A 173 11.31 -2.58 -7.93
CA ASP A 173 10.18 -3.14 -7.21
C ASP A 173 9.32 -2.05 -6.57
N PHE A 174 8.03 -2.04 -6.90
CA PHE A 174 7.09 -1.07 -6.35
C PHE A 174 6.87 -1.23 -4.84
N ARG A 175 6.99 -2.44 -4.29
CA ARG A 175 6.87 -2.68 -2.85
C ARG A 175 8.00 -2.01 -2.08
N ALA A 176 9.22 -2.07 -2.61
CA ALA A 176 10.36 -1.36 -2.04
C ALA A 176 10.16 0.17 -2.12
N ARG A 177 9.58 0.69 -3.22
CA ARG A 177 9.21 2.11 -3.33
C ARG A 177 8.18 2.53 -2.28
N LEU A 178 7.19 1.67 -2.01
CA LEU A 178 6.21 1.92 -0.96
C LEU A 178 6.85 1.95 0.43
N ALA A 179 7.78 1.03 0.72
CA ALA A 179 8.51 1.00 1.99
C ALA A 179 9.35 2.26 2.21
N LEU A 180 9.99 2.77 1.15
CA LEU A 180 10.69 4.05 1.17
C LEU A 180 9.70 5.21 1.42
N PHE A 181 8.55 5.19 0.77
CA PHE A 181 7.53 6.22 0.91
C PHE A 181 6.91 6.25 2.32
N VAL A 182 6.79 5.12 3.00
CA VAL A 182 6.39 5.06 4.43
C VAL A 182 7.32 5.93 5.29
N GLN A 183 8.62 5.86 5.08
CA GLN A 183 9.58 6.69 5.84
C GLN A 183 9.34 8.19 5.60
N LEU A 184 8.97 8.58 4.36
CA LEU A 184 8.60 9.95 4.04
C LEU A 184 7.32 10.39 4.78
N CYS A 185 6.30 9.52 4.83
CA CYS A 185 5.09 9.80 5.61
C CYS A 185 5.38 9.99 7.09
N LEU A 186 6.25 9.18 7.67
CA LEU A 186 6.67 9.30 9.08
C LEU A 186 7.43 10.60 9.34
N ALA A 187 8.27 11.04 8.40
CA ALA A 187 8.95 12.35 8.47
C ALA A 187 7.95 13.51 8.51
N VAL A 188 6.95 13.48 7.62
CA VAL A 188 5.87 14.49 7.61
C VAL A 188 5.04 14.44 8.89
N GLN A 189 4.71 13.23 9.38
CA GLN A 189 4.00 13.05 10.64
C GLN A 189 4.76 13.65 11.83
N HIS A 190 6.08 13.46 11.87
CA HIS A 190 6.95 14.05 12.90
C HIS A 190 6.89 15.57 12.91
N ALA A 191 6.86 16.22 11.74
CA ALA A 191 6.68 17.66 11.62
C ALA A 191 5.29 18.09 12.08
N HIS A 192 4.23 17.38 11.68
CA HIS A 192 2.86 17.67 12.08
C HIS A 192 2.64 17.59 13.59
N GLN A 193 3.28 16.65 14.28
CA GLN A 193 3.23 16.54 15.74
C GLN A 193 3.82 17.77 16.45
N ARG A 194 4.66 18.55 15.75
CA ARG A 194 5.24 19.81 16.21
C ARG A 194 4.53 21.05 15.65
N LEU A 195 3.34 20.83 15.06
CA LEU A 195 2.52 21.87 14.43
C LEU A 195 3.23 22.59 13.25
N ILE A 196 4.16 21.89 12.61
CA ILE A 196 4.89 22.38 11.44
C ILE A 196 4.32 21.72 10.20
N LEU A 197 3.86 22.55 9.25
CA LEU A 197 3.39 22.12 7.92
C LEU A 197 4.48 22.32 6.90
N HIS A 198 4.63 21.35 5.98
CA HIS A 198 5.63 21.47 4.91
C HIS A 198 5.18 22.40 3.79
N ARG A 199 3.93 22.33 3.36
CA ARG A 199 3.26 23.19 2.36
C ARG A 199 3.77 23.09 0.92
N ASP A 200 4.85 22.35 0.66
CA ASP A 200 5.47 22.18 -0.67
C ASP A 200 6.04 20.78 -0.88
N ILE A 201 5.24 19.74 -0.54
CA ILE A 201 5.66 18.35 -0.74
C ILE A 201 5.61 18.04 -2.23
N LYS A 202 6.76 17.68 -2.79
CA LYS A 202 6.97 17.31 -4.18
C LYS A 202 8.24 16.45 -4.30
N PRO A 203 8.41 15.65 -5.37
CA PRO A 203 9.58 14.79 -5.53
C PRO A 203 10.92 15.55 -5.49
N ALA A 204 10.97 16.77 -6.01
CA ALA A 204 12.19 17.61 -6.01
C ALA A 204 12.64 18.00 -4.58
N ASN A 205 11.75 17.98 -3.60
CA ASN A 205 12.05 18.25 -2.21
C ASN A 205 12.33 16.97 -1.40
N VAL A 206 12.56 15.83 -2.08
CA VAL A 206 12.94 14.57 -1.45
C VAL A 206 14.18 14.03 -2.13
N LEU A 207 15.27 13.93 -1.39
CA LEU A 207 16.49 13.23 -1.82
C LEU A 207 16.57 11.87 -1.14
N VAL A 208 17.16 10.91 -1.84
CA VAL A 208 17.46 9.59 -1.28
C VAL A 208 18.96 9.47 -1.16
N ARG A 209 19.45 9.24 0.07
CA ARG A 209 20.87 9.04 0.37
C ARG A 209 21.37 7.72 -0.26
N GLU A 210 22.68 7.54 -0.27
CA GLU A 210 23.32 6.32 -0.75
C GLU A 210 22.87 5.06 0.02
N ASP A 211 22.54 5.20 1.30
CA ASP A 211 22.00 4.14 2.16
C ASP A 211 20.52 3.79 1.87
N GLY A 212 19.89 4.47 0.90
CA GLY A 212 18.50 4.29 0.52
C GLY A 212 17.50 5.04 1.41
N ALA A 213 17.93 5.83 2.38
CA ALA A 213 17.05 6.60 3.24
C ALA A 213 16.55 7.87 2.54
N PRO A 214 15.21 8.10 2.44
CA PRO A 214 14.67 9.34 1.92
C PRO A 214 14.83 10.47 2.92
N VAL A 215 15.15 11.67 2.46
CA VAL A 215 15.28 12.86 3.27
C VAL A 215 14.43 13.96 2.68
N LEU A 216 13.49 14.47 3.48
CA LEU A 216 12.63 15.58 3.15
C LEU A 216 13.40 16.90 3.34
N LEU A 217 13.44 17.70 2.30
CA LEU A 217 14.10 19.00 2.26
C LEU A 217 13.06 20.12 2.38
N ASP A 218 13.52 21.31 2.72
CA ASP A 218 12.94 22.61 2.36
C ASP A 218 11.46 22.81 2.74
N PHE A 219 11.19 22.88 4.04
CA PHE A 219 9.88 23.35 4.53
C PHE A 219 9.58 24.74 3.96
N GLY A 220 8.37 24.94 3.41
CA GLY A 220 7.98 26.10 2.62
C GLY A 220 7.99 27.45 3.34
N ILE A 221 9.10 27.81 3.99
CA ILE A 221 9.30 29.05 4.76
C ILE A 221 9.03 30.29 3.89
N GLY A 222 9.42 30.25 2.60
CA GLY A 222 9.20 31.37 1.67
C GLY A 222 7.71 31.69 1.46
N LYS A 223 6.83 30.69 1.57
CA LYS A 223 5.37 30.87 1.39
C LYS A 223 4.70 31.65 2.54
N LEU A 224 5.32 31.67 3.70
CA LEU A 224 4.84 32.48 4.83
C LEU A 224 5.18 33.98 4.66
N LEU A 225 6.27 34.26 3.98
CA LEU A 225 6.65 35.65 3.67
C LEU A 225 5.71 36.25 2.63
N ASP A 226 5.22 35.45 1.67
CA ASP A 226 4.30 35.90 0.60
C ASP A 226 2.85 36.06 1.08
N SER A 227 2.40 35.32 2.11
CA SER A 227 1.01 35.36 2.57
C SER A 227 0.56 36.73 3.13
N THR A 228 1.47 37.62 3.48
CA THR A 228 1.21 39.00 3.94
C THR A 228 1.17 40.02 2.83
N ALA A 229 1.93 39.81 1.77
CA ALA A 229 1.88 40.68 0.57
C ALA A 229 0.58 40.46 -0.24
N ALA A 230 -0.01 39.27 -0.15
CA ALA A 230 -1.22 38.90 -0.90
C ALA A 230 -2.51 39.59 -0.45
N HIS A 231 -2.52 40.27 0.72
CA HIS A 231 -3.68 41.09 1.13
C HIS A 231 -3.66 42.49 0.49
N GLN A 232 -2.55 42.92 -0.14
CA GLN A 232 -2.42 44.23 -0.73
C GLN A 232 -2.21 44.25 -2.25
N ALA A 233 -1.93 43.13 -2.90
CA ALA A 233 -1.74 43.11 -4.35
C ALA A 233 -2.42 41.89 -4.96
N ALA A 234 -3.52 42.10 -5.67
CA ALA A 234 -4.27 41.05 -6.41
C ALA A 234 -3.48 40.41 -7.58
N THR A 235 -2.20 40.69 -7.72
CA THR A 235 -1.32 40.25 -8.81
C THR A 235 0.00 39.63 -8.37
N ALA A 236 0.23 39.38 -7.06
CA ALA A 236 1.44 38.71 -6.62
C ALA A 236 1.39 37.25 -7.05
N THR A 237 2.31 36.83 -7.90
CA THR A 237 2.51 35.49 -8.41
C THR A 237 2.61 34.50 -7.24
N ARG A 238 1.56 33.73 -6.98
CA ARG A 238 1.57 32.71 -5.91
C ARG A 238 2.63 31.67 -6.23
N VAL A 239 3.71 31.68 -5.48
CA VAL A 239 4.86 30.77 -5.67
C VAL A 239 4.53 29.40 -5.07
N PHE A 240 3.82 28.58 -5.80
CA PHE A 240 3.70 27.16 -5.54
C PHE A 240 3.93 26.39 -6.84
N THR A 241 4.34 25.12 -6.73
CA THR A 241 4.43 24.23 -7.89
C THR A 241 3.00 23.74 -8.21
N PRO A 242 2.34 24.26 -9.26
CA PRO A 242 0.90 24.04 -9.47
C PRO A 242 0.52 22.56 -9.56
N ALA A 243 1.46 21.71 -10.01
CA ALA A 243 1.24 20.29 -10.24
C ALA A 243 0.97 19.47 -8.96
N TYR A 244 1.49 19.92 -7.81
CA TYR A 244 1.37 19.23 -6.52
C TYR A 244 0.54 20.00 -5.50
N ALA A 245 0.11 21.21 -5.85
CA ALA A 245 -0.64 22.06 -4.94
C ALA A 245 -2.05 21.53 -4.72
N ALA A 246 -2.45 21.43 -3.46
CA ALA A 246 -3.78 21.01 -3.08
C ALA A 246 -4.86 22.01 -3.57
N PRO A 247 -6.10 21.56 -3.84
CA PRO A 247 -7.18 22.44 -4.30
C PRO A 247 -7.41 23.65 -3.39
N GLU A 248 -7.39 23.47 -2.07
CA GLU A 248 -7.52 24.54 -1.10
C GLU A 248 -6.36 25.54 -1.15
N GLN A 249 -5.14 25.05 -1.41
CA GLN A 249 -3.96 25.91 -1.62
C GLN A 249 -4.11 26.78 -2.86
N ARG A 250 -4.55 26.19 -3.98
CA ARG A 250 -4.81 26.91 -5.24
C ARG A 250 -5.93 27.95 -5.07
N ALA A 251 -6.96 27.60 -4.29
CA ALA A 251 -8.06 28.49 -3.98
C ALA A 251 -7.70 29.57 -2.95
N GLY A 252 -6.49 29.55 -2.36
CA GLY A 252 -6.08 30.49 -1.31
C GLY A 252 -6.81 30.33 0.01
N ARG A 253 -7.39 29.13 0.25
CA ARG A 253 -7.98 28.76 1.53
C ARG A 253 -6.91 28.35 2.53
N GLY A 254 -7.27 28.23 3.81
CA GLY A 254 -6.32 27.83 4.86
C GLY A 254 -5.65 26.48 4.58
N VAL A 255 -4.34 26.43 4.77
CA VAL A 255 -3.55 25.19 4.67
C VAL A 255 -3.55 24.45 6.00
N THR A 256 -3.68 23.14 5.95
CA THR A 256 -3.73 22.24 7.10
C THR A 256 -2.84 21.01 6.87
N THR A 257 -2.79 20.10 7.82
CA THR A 257 -2.12 18.79 7.64
C THR A 257 -2.67 18.02 6.44
N ALA A 258 -3.96 18.17 6.13
CA ALA A 258 -4.58 17.55 4.95
C ALA A 258 -4.00 18.07 3.62
N THR A 259 -3.45 19.28 3.61
CA THR A 259 -2.73 19.85 2.44
C THR A 259 -1.44 19.09 2.15
N ASP A 260 -0.66 18.76 3.19
CA ASP A 260 0.55 17.96 3.05
C ASP A 260 0.23 16.50 2.67
N ILE A 261 -0.88 15.96 3.18
CA ILE A 261 -1.35 14.61 2.79
C ILE A 261 -1.70 14.57 1.30
N TYR A 262 -2.31 15.63 0.75
CA TYR A 262 -2.54 15.73 -0.69
C TYR A 262 -1.22 15.74 -1.47
N GLY A 263 -0.23 16.52 -1.04
CA GLY A 263 1.10 16.53 -1.64
C GLY A 263 1.77 15.15 -1.60
N LEU A 264 1.71 14.45 -0.45
CA LEU A 264 2.16 13.06 -0.34
C LEU A 264 1.42 12.15 -1.32
N GLY A 265 0.10 12.30 -1.44
CA GLY A 265 -0.71 11.55 -2.40
C GLY A 265 -0.29 11.78 -3.85
N CYS A 266 0.03 13.04 -4.24
CA CYS A 266 0.54 13.38 -5.57
C CYS A 266 1.90 12.72 -5.84
N VAL A 267 2.83 12.78 -4.87
CA VAL A 267 4.13 12.12 -4.97
C VAL A 267 3.96 10.60 -5.10
N LEU A 268 3.07 9.99 -4.31
CA LEU A 268 2.80 8.56 -4.39
C LEU A 268 2.18 8.18 -5.73
N PHE A 269 1.22 8.96 -6.23
CA PHE A 269 0.62 8.75 -7.54
C PHE A 269 1.69 8.71 -8.64
N GLU A 270 2.58 9.71 -8.67
CA GLU A 270 3.64 9.80 -9.67
C GLU A 270 4.66 8.66 -9.52
N LEU A 271 5.00 8.28 -8.30
CA LEU A 271 5.92 7.17 -8.01
C LEU A 271 5.39 5.83 -8.55
N LEU A 272 4.07 5.64 -8.52
CA LEU A 272 3.41 4.40 -8.93
C LEU A 272 3.01 4.41 -10.41
N ALA A 273 2.38 5.49 -10.88
CA ALA A 273 1.86 5.60 -12.24
C ALA A 273 2.90 6.12 -13.25
N GLY A 274 3.96 6.80 -12.77
CA GLY A 274 4.96 7.46 -13.61
C GLY A 274 4.42 8.69 -14.34
N ARG A 275 3.32 9.31 -13.84
CA ARG A 275 2.67 10.48 -14.41
C ARG A 275 2.19 11.43 -13.31
N LEU A 276 2.16 12.71 -13.61
CA LEU A 276 1.68 13.74 -12.69
C LEU A 276 0.15 13.74 -12.57
N VAL A 277 -0.35 13.92 -11.35
CA VAL A 277 -1.79 14.13 -11.08
C VAL A 277 -2.36 15.28 -11.91
N ALA A 278 -1.61 16.38 -12.05
CA ALA A 278 -2.03 17.55 -12.81
C ALA A 278 -2.18 17.30 -14.31
N GLU A 279 -1.37 16.40 -14.89
CA GLU A 279 -1.45 16.03 -16.30
C GLU A 279 -2.69 15.18 -16.61
N VAL A 280 -3.05 14.27 -15.69
CA VAL A 280 -4.15 13.33 -15.89
C VAL A 280 -5.49 13.89 -15.40
N GLY A 281 -5.46 14.85 -14.47
CA GLY A 281 -6.65 15.45 -13.87
C GLY A 281 -7.40 16.44 -14.78
N GLY A 282 -6.76 17.03 -15.80
CA GLY A 282 -7.29 17.81 -16.93
C GLY A 282 -8.61 18.57 -16.73
N GLY A 283 -8.95 19.04 -15.53
CA GLY A 283 -10.23 19.69 -15.21
C GLY A 283 -11.37 18.71 -14.88
N GLN A 284 -11.12 17.41 -14.82
CA GLN A 284 -12.13 16.42 -14.45
C GLN A 284 -12.45 16.50 -12.94
N ARG A 285 -13.71 16.23 -12.60
CA ARG A 285 -14.22 16.27 -11.22
C ARG A 285 -13.65 15.13 -10.37
N GLU A 286 -13.28 14.02 -11.02
CA GLU A 286 -12.70 12.83 -10.41
C GLU A 286 -11.35 12.51 -11.08
N LEU A 287 -10.34 12.26 -10.29
CA LEU A 287 -9.02 11.85 -10.77
C LEU A 287 -9.08 10.38 -11.21
N PRO A 288 -8.47 10.05 -12.37
CA PRO A 288 -8.36 8.65 -12.77
C PRO A 288 -7.46 7.86 -11.80
N ALA A 289 -7.74 6.57 -11.66
CA ALA A 289 -6.96 5.69 -10.82
C ALA A 289 -5.51 5.56 -11.34
N PRO A 290 -4.49 5.44 -10.47
CA PRO A 290 -3.10 5.20 -10.86
C PRO A 290 -2.93 4.05 -11.85
N SER A 291 -3.67 2.94 -11.65
CA SER A 291 -3.65 1.79 -12.56
C SER A 291 -4.12 2.10 -13.97
N ALA A 292 -5.04 3.06 -14.13
CA ALA A 292 -5.54 3.49 -15.45
C ALA A 292 -4.55 4.40 -16.18
N CYS A 293 -3.62 5.04 -15.45
CA CYS A 293 -2.63 5.97 -15.98
C CYS A 293 -1.26 5.31 -16.23
N CYS A 294 -1.05 4.10 -15.71
CA CYS A 294 0.20 3.39 -15.83
C CYS A 294 0.39 2.84 -17.25
N ALA A 295 1.52 3.17 -17.88
CA ALA A 295 1.84 2.72 -19.24
C ALA A 295 2.18 1.22 -19.31
N ASP A 296 2.70 0.63 -18.23
CA ASP A 296 3.04 -0.79 -18.14
C ASP A 296 1.80 -1.61 -17.71
N PRO A 297 1.28 -2.51 -18.56
CA PRO A 297 0.11 -3.33 -18.23
C PRO A 297 0.33 -4.31 -17.07
N ALA A 298 1.57 -4.75 -16.81
CA ALA A 298 1.89 -5.62 -15.69
C ALA A 298 1.78 -4.84 -14.38
N ARG A 299 2.42 -3.68 -14.31
CA ARG A 299 2.34 -2.76 -13.18
C ARG A 299 0.90 -2.26 -12.96
N ALA A 300 0.16 -1.92 -14.01
CA ALA A 300 -1.25 -1.51 -13.91
C ALA A 300 -2.13 -2.57 -13.22
N ARG A 301 -1.88 -3.87 -13.46
CA ARG A 301 -2.60 -4.96 -12.79
C ARG A 301 -2.29 -5.04 -11.29
N GLU A 302 -1.04 -4.80 -10.91
CA GLU A 302 -0.60 -4.80 -9.51
C GLU A 302 -1.15 -3.60 -8.73
N LEU A 303 -1.28 -2.44 -9.37
CA LEU A 303 -1.82 -1.22 -8.78
C LEU A 303 -3.33 -1.29 -8.57
N ARG A 304 -4.03 -2.05 -9.45
CA ARG A 304 -5.49 -2.06 -9.49
C ARG A 304 -6.12 -2.53 -8.17
N GLY A 305 -7.06 -1.73 -7.68
CA GLY A 305 -7.87 -2.03 -6.51
C GLY A 305 -7.37 -1.33 -5.25
N GLU A 306 -6.58 -2.00 -4.41
CA GLU A 306 -6.20 -1.47 -3.10
C GLU A 306 -5.31 -0.22 -3.18
N LEU A 307 -4.29 -0.25 -4.03
CA LEU A 307 -3.40 0.89 -4.22
C LEU A 307 -4.12 2.06 -4.89
N ASP A 308 -5.00 1.79 -5.86
CA ASP A 308 -5.85 2.83 -6.44
C ASP A 308 -6.69 3.53 -5.37
N THR A 309 -7.37 2.75 -4.53
CA THR A 309 -8.22 3.28 -3.46
C THR A 309 -7.42 4.11 -2.46
N LEU A 310 -6.24 3.63 -2.07
CA LEU A 310 -5.35 4.30 -1.12
C LEU A 310 -4.89 5.66 -1.67
N VAL A 311 -4.40 5.68 -2.91
CA VAL A 311 -3.90 6.91 -3.54
C VAL A 311 -5.03 7.90 -3.78
N LEU A 312 -6.17 7.46 -4.33
CA LEU A 312 -7.32 8.34 -4.59
C LEU A 312 -7.88 8.96 -3.31
N LYS A 313 -7.83 8.24 -2.17
CA LYS A 313 -8.18 8.80 -0.88
C LYS A 313 -7.21 9.91 -0.46
N ALA A 314 -5.90 9.72 -0.65
CA ALA A 314 -4.90 10.72 -0.29
C ALA A 314 -5.04 12.02 -1.13
N VAL A 315 -5.35 11.89 -2.44
CA VAL A 315 -5.51 13.03 -3.36
C VAL A 315 -6.96 13.50 -3.51
N HIS A 316 -7.84 13.15 -2.57
CA HIS A 316 -9.24 13.58 -2.65
C HIS A 316 -9.35 15.12 -2.63
N ALA A 317 -10.28 15.68 -3.43
CA ALA A 317 -10.44 17.12 -3.54
C ALA A 317 -10.84 17.77 -2.21
N GLU A 318 -11.74 17.12 -1.45
CA GLU A 318 -12.21 17.57 -0.15
C GLU A 318 -11.22 17.12 0.94
N PRO A 319 -10.63 18.05 1.74
CA PRO A 319 -9.64 17.70 2.76
C PRO A 319 -10.13 16.69 3.80
N GLU A 320 -11.41 16.76 4.17
CA GLU A 320 -12.06 15.93 5.20
C GLU A 320 -12.18 14.46 4.76
N ARG A 321 -12.14 14.20 3.45
CA ARG A 321 -12.20 12.84 2.89
C ARG A 321 -10.84 12.20 2.71
N ARG A 322 -9.76 12.95 2.93
CA ARG A 322 -8.39 12.43 2.92
C ARG A 322 -8.12 11.61 4.18
N TYR A 323 -6.91 11.14 4.34
CA TYR A 323 -6.47 10.55 5.60
C TYR A 323 -6.43 11.61 6.70
N ALA A 324 -6.69 11.20 7.94
CA ALA A 324 -6.69 12.09 9.10
C ALA A 324 -5.26 12.55 9.48
N SER A 325 -4.23 11.78 9.10
CA SER A 325 -2.83 12.06 9.38
C SER A 325 -1.91 11.38 8.36
N ALA A 326 -0.66 11.84 8.27
CA ALA A 326 0.36 11.17 7.47
C ALA A 326 0.69 9.77 8.02
N GLN A 327 0.54 9.55 9.34
CA GLN A 327 0.64 8.23 9.97
C GLN A 327 -0.43 7.28 9.44
N ALA A 328 -1.70 7.72 9.35
CA ALA A 328 -2.78 6.87 8.84
C ALA A 328 -2.56 6.45 7.37
N LEU A 329 -1.93 7.31 6.55
CA LEU A 329 -1.49 6.97 5.20
C LEU A 329 -0.36 5.93 5.24
N ALA A 330 0.65 6.11 6.10
CA ALA A 330 1.74 5.15 6.29
C ALA A 330 1.21 3.79 6.74
N ASP A 331 0.32 3.75 7.73
CA ASP A 331 -0.27 2.52 8.25
C ASP A 331 -1.04 1.74 7.17
N ASP A 332 -1.75 2.44 6.28
CA ASP A 332 -2.47 1.79 5.17
C ASP A 332 -1.51 1.23 4.12
N ILE A 333 -0.40 1.92 3.84
CA ILE A 333 0.65 1.38 2.96
C ILE A 333 1.29 0.14 3.59
N GLU A 334 1.59 0.16 4.88
CA GLU A 334 2.11 -1.01 5.60
C GLU A 334 1.10 -2.15 5.63
N ASN A 335 -0.19 -1.86 5.83
CA ASN A 335 -1.25 -2.85 5.75
C ASN A 335 -1.29 -3.53 4.39
N PHE A 336 -1.15 -2.75 3.31
CA PHE A 336 -1.03 -3.30 1.96
C PHE A 336 0.19 -4.23 1.81
N LEU A 337 1.38 -3.76 2.24
CA LEU A 337 2.63 -4.53 2.16
C LEU A 337 2.55 -5.86 2.92
N HIS A 338 1.84 -5.89 4.05
CA HIS A 338 1.66 -7.08 4.89
C HIS A 338 0.37 -7.86 4.61
N GLY A 339 -0.39 -7.51 3.57
CA GLY A 339 -1.64 -8.18 3.22
C GLY A 339 -2.75 -8.03 4.27
N ARG A 340 -2.72 -6.95 5.07
CA ARG A 340 -3.76 -6.60 6.04
C ARG A 340 -4.89 -5.80 5.36
N PRO A 341 -6.08 -5.73 5.95
CA PRO A 341 -7.15 -4.85 5.46
C PRO A 341 -6.76 -3.39 5.54
N LEU A 342 -7.12 -2.60 4.50
CA LEU A 342 -6.89 -1.16 4.45
C LEU A 342 -8.02 -0.39 5.15
N GLN A 343 -7.69 0.74 5.78
CA GLN A 343 -8.68 1.71 6.28
C GLN A 343 -9.33 2.50 5.13
N ALA A 344 -8.65 2.62 3.97
CA ALA A 344 -9.19 3.26 2.79
C ALA A 344 -10.27 2.43 2.09
N ALA A 345 -10.23 1.10 2.24
CA ALA A 345 -11.19 0.20 1.61
C ALA A 345 -12.55 0.25 2.35
N PRO A 346 -13.68 0.04 1.65
CA PRO A 346 -14.99 -0.08 2.29
C PRO A 346 -14.98 -1.16 3.38
N ASP A 347 -15.67 -0.89 4.50
CA ASP A 347 -15.77 -1.82 5.62
C ASP A 347 -16.68 -3.00 5.27
N SER A 348 -16.13 -3.98 4.56
CA SER A 348 -16.81 -5.20 4.12
C SER A 348 -16.27 -6.41 4.89
N VAL A 349 -17.17 -7.13 5.56
CA VAL A 349 -16.84 -8.39 6.25
C VAL A 349 -16.21 -9.38 5.26
N PHE A 350 -16.71 -9.46 4.03
CA PHE A 350 -16.17 -10.33 2.99
C PHE A 350 -14.72 -9.99 2.63
N TYR A 351 -14.40 -8.70 2.49
CA TYR A 351 -13.04 -8.24 2.23
C TYR A 351 -12.08 -8.64 3.36
N ARG A 352 -12.47 -8.39 4.62
CA ARG A 352 -11.67 -8.75 5.81
C ARG A 352 -11.46 -10.27 5.91
N THR A 353 -12.52 -11.05 5.70
CA THR A 353 -12.46 -12.52 5.73
C THR A 353 -11.53 -13.05 4.64
N ARG A 354 -11.63 -12.53 3.41
CA ARG A 354 -10.75 -12.91 2.30
C ARG A 354 -9.27 -12.65 2.61
N LYS A 355 -8.97 -11.48 3.19
CA LYS A 355 -7.59 -11.13 3.62
C LYS A 355 -7.10 -12.03 4.74
N PHE A 356 -7.95 -12.34 5.71
CA PHE A 356 -7.63 -13.27 6.80
C PHE A 356 -7.31 -14.67 6.27
N LEU A 357 -8.17 -15.20 5.41
CA LEU A 357 -7.98 -16.52 4.76
C LEU A 357 -6.69 -16.56 3.94
N ALA A 358 -6.43 -15.53 3.14
CA ALA A 358 -5.22 -15.46 2.32
C ALA A 358 -3.93 -15.44 3.16
N ARG A 359 -3.95 -14.73 4.30
CA ARG A 359 -2.81 -14.63 5.22
C ARG A 359 -2.57 -15.91 6.00
N HIS A 360 -3.65 -16.57 6.45
CA HIS A 360 -3.59 -17.75 7.31
C HIS A 360 -3.93 -19.05 6.56
N ARG A 361 -3.67 -19.10 5.25
CA ARG A 361 -4.04 -20.22 4.37
C ARG A 361 -3.66 -21.61 4.90
N LEU A 362 -2.49 -21.74 5.51
CA LEU A 362 -2.04 -23.01 6.10
C LEU A 362 -2.85 -23.37 7.35
N GLY A 363 -3.04 -22.43 8.28
CA GLY A 363 -3.83 -22.67 9.48
C GLY A 363 -5.30 -22.97 9.17
N VAL A 364 -5.89 -22.23 8.24
CA VAL A 364 -7.26 -22.47 7.78
C VAL A 364 -7.36 -23.82 7.05
N GLY A 365 -6.38 -24.17 6.24
CA GLY A 365 -6.32 -25.49 5.59
C GLY A 365 -6.28 -26.66 6.58
N VAL A 366 -5.44 -26.55 7.62
CA VAL A 366 -5.38 -27.55 8.71
C VAL A 366 -6.70 -27.62 9.48
N ALA A 367 -7.27 -26.47 9.85
CA ALA A 367 -8.55 -26.44 10.55
C ALA A 367 -9.70 -27.06 9.71
N ALA A 368 -9.75 -26.76 8.42
CA ALA A 368 -10.72 -27.36 7.50
C ALA A 368 -10.52 -28.87 7.37
N LEU A 369 -9.27 -29.33 7.26
CA LEU A 369 -8.95 -30.77 7.21
C LEU A 369 -9.41 -31.50 8.49
N LEU A 370 -9.11 -30.92 9.67
CA LEU A 370 -9.54 -31.47 10.95
C LEU A 370 -11.07 -31.51 11.06
N ALA A 371 -11.77 -30.47 10.60
CA ALA A 371 -13.23 -30.44 10.58
C ALA A 371 -13.81 -31.53 9.68
N VAL A 372 -13.24 -31.74 8.49
CA VAL A 372 -13.67 -32.81 7.57
C VAL A 372 -13.40 -34.17 8.18
N LEU A 373 -12.23 -34.43 8.77
CA LEU A 373 -11.91 -35.69 9.43
C LEU A 373 -12.85 -35.96 10.60
N SER A 374 -13.17 -34.96 11.41
CA SER A 374 -14.14 -35.09 12.51
C SER A 374 -15.54 -35.40 12.00
N ALA A 375 -15.97 -34.73 10.93
CA ALA A 375 -17.27 -35.01 10.32
C ALA A 375 -17.37 -36.44 9.75
N VAL A 376 -16.32 -36.89 9.07
CA VAL A 376 -16.24 -38.29 8.56
C VAL A 376 -16.21 -39.28 9.71
N PHE A 377 -15.50 -39.02 10.79
CA PHE A 377 -15.45 -39.84 11.98
C PHE A 377 -16.86 -40.00 12.61
N VAL A 378 -17.52 -38.84 12.86
CA VAL A 378 -18.89 -38.83 13.40
C VAL A 378 -19.87 -39.62 12.48
N TRP A 379 -19.80 -39.39 11.17
CA TRP A 379 -20.63 -40.09 10.20
C TRP A 379 -20.39 -41.60 10.21
N ARG A 380 -19.13 -42.03 10.29
CA ARG A 380 -18.79 -43.46 10.44
C ARG A 380 -19.35 -44.06 11.73
N LEU A 381 -19.15 -43.35 12.84
CA LEU A 381 -19.65 -43.78 14.14
C LEU A 381 -21.17 -44.00 14.11
N GLU A 382 -21.89 -43.06 13.53
CA GLU A 382 -23.37 -43.14 13.41
C GLU A 382 -23.79 -44.28 12.48
N THR A 383 -23.08 -44.49 11.37
CA THR A 383 -23.38 -45.64 10.47
C THR A 383 -23.08 -46.99 11.12
N GLU A 384 -22.03 -47.14 11.93
CA GLU A 384 -21.75 -48.36 12.68
C GLU A 384 -22.79 -48.62 13.78
N ARG A 385 -23.18 -47.55 14.50
CA ARG A 385 -24.26 -47.63 15.49
C ARG A 385 -25.58 -48.10 14.88
N GLN A 386 -25.95 -47.55 13.74
CA GLN A 386 -27.17 -47.95 13.04
C GLN A 386 -27.10 -49.43 12.54
N ARG A 387 -25.93 -49.87 12.08
CA ARG A 387 -25.71 -51.27 11.69
C ARG A 387 -25.83 -52.23 12.88
N ALA A 388 -25.26 -51.85 14.04
CA ALA A 388 -25.35 -52.63 15.26
C ALA A 388 -26.79 -52.78 15.73
N ILE A 389 -27.56 -51.69 15.76
CA ILE A 389 -29.00 -51.73 16.13
C ILE A 389 -29.80 -52.60 15.14
N ALA A 390 -29.54 -52.49 13.85
CA ALA A 390 -30.19 -53.29 12.86
C ALA A 390 -29.84 -54.78 12.96
N ALA A 391 -28.60 -55.14 13.33
CA ALA A 391 -28.15 -56.51 13.57
C ALA A 391 -28.82 -57.10 14.81
N GLU A 392 -28.88 -56.33 15.90
CA GLU A 392 -29.57 -56.74 17.14
C GLU A 392 -31.06 -57.02 16.90
N ALA A 393 -31.75 -56.11 16.20
CA ALA A 393 -33.15 -56.28 15.84
C ALA A 393 -33.39 -57.51 14.93
N ARG A 394 -32.41 -57.91 14.08
CA ARG A 394 -32.51 -59.15 13.28
C ARG A 394 -32.31 -60.39 14.16
N ALA A 395 -31.30 -60.39 15.03
CA ALA A 395 -31.04 -61.45 15.96
C ALA A 395 -32.24 -61.74 16.90
N GLU A 396 -32.85 -60.67 17.40
CA GLU A 396 -34.07 -60.80 18.22
C GLU A 396 -35.23 -61.43 17.45
N ARG A 397 -35.46 -61.03 16.20
CA ARG A 397 -36.52 -61.62 15.34
C ARG A 397 -36.26 -63.11 15.08
N GLU A 398 -35.00 -63.49 14.77
CA GLU A 398 -34.61 -64.85 14.58
C GLU A 398 -34.80 -65.70 15.86
N ALA A 399 -34.39 -65.15 17.01
CA ALA A 399 -34.59 -65.79 18.32
C ALA A 399 -36.07 -65.99 18.66
N GLN A 400 -36.90 -64.97 18.38
CA GLN A 400 -38.36 -65.08 18.56
C GLN A 400 -38.96 -66.11 17.65
N SER A 401 -38.59 -66.15 16.38
CA SER A 401 -39.05 -67.16 15.41
C SER A 401 -38.67 -68.56 15.86
N THR A 402 -37.43 -68.75 16.30
CA THR A 402 -36.96 -70.05 16.80
C THR A 402 -37.71 -70.55 18.07
N ARG A 403 -37.95 -69.60 19.03
CA ARG A 403 -38.72 -69.88 20.24
C ARG A 403 -40.14 -70.23 19.90
N ARG A 404 -40.82 -69.55 19.01
CA ARG A 404 -42.19 -69.85 18.57
C ARG A 404 -42.27 -71.24 17.88
N SER A 405 -41.29 -71.54 17.00
CA SER A 405 -41.23 -72.86 16.37
C SER A 405 -41.03 -73.97 17.40
N ARG A 406 -40.16 -73.79 18.38
CA ARG A 406 -39.93 -74.72 19.47
C ARG A 406 -41.20 -74.90 20.31
N ASP A 407 -41.83 -73.82 20.73
CA ASP A 407 -42.99 -73.84 21.59
C ASP A 407 -44.20 -74.52 20.84
N PHE A 408 -44.30 -74.29 19.54
CA PHE A 408 -45.25 -75.00 18.68
C PHE A 408 -45.00 -76.50 18.63
N LEU A 409 -43.73 -76.92 18.43
CA LEU A 409 -43.38 -78.33 18.46
C LEU A 409 -43.66 -79.02 19.82
N VAL A 410 -43.31 -78.31 20.92
CA VAL A 410 -43.62 -78.78 22.27
C VAL A 410 -45.13 -78.95 22.46
N SER A 411 -45.92 -77.93 22.02
CA SER A 411 -47.39 -78.03 22.11
C SER A 411 -48.00 -79.13 21.29
N LEU A 412 -47.38 -79.55 20.17
CA LEU A 412 -47.77 -80.67 19.37
C LEU A 412 -47.46 -82.01 20.09
N PHE A 413 -46.31 -82.10 20.73
CA PHE A 413 -45.92 -83.27 21.50
C PHE A 413 -46.73 -83.41 22.80
N GLU A 414 -47.01 -82.35 23.51
CA GLU A 414 -47.84 -82.33 24.71
C GLU A 414 -49.29 -82.75 24.39
N ALA A 415 -49.80 -82.31 23.22
CA ALA A 415 -51.12 -82.69 22.75
C ALA A 415 -51.19 -84.17 22.34
N SER A 416 -50.04 -84.81 22.12
CA SER A 416 -49.92 -86.24 21.77
C SER A 416 -49.60 -87.14 22.94
N SER A 417 -49.46 -86.57 24.17
CA SER A 417 -49.16 -87.27 25.39
C SER A 417 -50.34 -88.25 25.76
N PRO A 418 -50.05 -89.48 26.16
CA PRO A 418 -51.09 -90.44 26.47
C PRO A 418 -52.07 -90.03 27.55
N ASP A 419 -51.65 -89.12 28.46
CA ASP A 419 -52.49 -88.62 29.55
C ASP A 419 -53.58 -87.61 29.07
N ASN A 420 -53.42 -86.97 27.89
CA ASN A 420 -54.41 -86.06 27.33
C ASN A 420 -55.27 -86.70 26.19
N ALA A 421 -54.98 -87.91 25.76
CA ALA A 421 -55.64 -88.57 24.64
C ALA A 421 -56.82 -89.49 25.02
N LEU A 422 -57.34 -89.47 26.28
CA LEU A 422 -58.51 -90.20 26.71
C LEU A 422 -58.54 -91.69 26.19
N GLY A 423 -57.35 -92.34 26.15
CA GLY A 423 -57.24 -93.70 25.79
C GLY A 423 -57.31 -94.08 24.29
N ARG A 424 -57.29 -93.07 23.37
CA ARG A 424 -57.22 -93.30 21.92
C ARG A 424 -55.78 -93.21 21.44
N GLN A 425 -55.27 -94.30 20.84
CA GLN A 425 -54.05 -94.24 20.10
C GLN A 425 -54.25 -93.38 18.83
N LEU A 426 -53.68 -92.18 18.78
CA LEU A 426 -53.69 -91.33 17.59
C LEU A 426 -52.75 -91.94 16.54
N ASP A 427 -53.27 -92.24 15.34
CA ASP A 427 -52.45 -92.65 14.22
C ASP A 427 -51.55 -91.49 13.73
N ALA A 428 -50.35 -91.84 13.30
CA ALA A 428 -49.35 -90.92 12.82
C ALA A 428 -49.87 -89.94 11.72
N ARG A 429 -50.87 -90.43 10.94
CA ARG A 429 -51.55 -89.59 9.93
C ARG A 429 -52.41 -88.50 10.53
N GLU A 430 -53.15 -88.78 11.57
CA GLU A 430 -54.04 -87.82 12.25
C GLU A 430 -53.23 -86.72 12.99
N LEU A 431 -52.01 -87.04 13.47
CA LEU A 431 -51.05 -86.12 14.02
C LEU A 431 -50.52 -85.15 12.98
N ILE A 432 -50.21 -85.64 11.79
CA ILE A 432 -49.71 -84.85 10.67
C ILE A 432 -50.82 -83.91 10.16
N ASP A 433 -52.06 -84.42 10.02
CA ASP A 433 -53.18 -83.60 9.53
C ASP A 433 -53.58 -82.53 10.55
N ARG A 434 -53.59 -82.77 11.84
CA ARG A 434 -53.78 -81.78 12.89
C ARG A 434 -52.62 -80.76 12.95
N GLY A 435 -51.40 -81.22 12.71
CA GLY A 435 -50.24 -80.38 12.58
C GLY A 435 -50.40 -79.41 11.42
N ARG A 436 -50.82 -79.88 10.25
CA ARG A 436 -51.06 -79.00 9.07
C ARG A 436 -52.16 -77.99 9.31
N GLU A 437 -53.29 -78.41 9.95
CA GLU A 437 -54.39 -77.47 10.25
C GLU A 437 -54.04 -76.42 11.26
N ARG A 438 -53.23 -76.76 12.28
CA ARG A 438 -52.65 -75.79 13.23
C ARG A 438 -51.61 -74.87 12.62
N ILE A 439 -50.75 -75.39 11.74
CA ILE A 439 -49.81 -74.54 10.97
C ILE A 439 -50.60 -73.56 10.13
N ALA A 440 -51.64 -73.96 9.43
CA ALA A 440 -52.47 -73.10 8.59
C ALA A 440 -53.25 -72.04 9.38
N THR A 441 -53.61 -72.30 10.65
CA THR A 441 -54.38 -71.39 11.48
C THR A 441 -53.51 -70.53 12.36
N GLN A 442 -52.46 -71.06 12.98
CA GLN A 442 -51.66 -70.32 13.97
C GLN A 442 -50.43 -69.60 13.35
N LEU A 443 -49.95 -70.02 12.18
CA LEU A 443 -48.82 -69.46 11.48
C LEU A 443 -49.21 -68.78 10.15
N LYS A 444 -50.49 -68.41 10.04
CA LYS A 444 -51.02 -67.76 8.84
C LYS A 444 -50.28 -66.47 8.47
N ASP A 445 -49.77 -65.74 9.46
CA ASP A 445 -49.09 -64.50 9.30
C ASP A 445 -47.56 -64.69 9.20
N GLU A 446 -47.03 -65.92 9.27
CA GLU A 446 -45.57 -66.15 9.25
C GLU A 446 -45.23 -67.27 8.19
N PRO A 447 -45.26 -66.94 6.89
CA PRO A 447 -45.06 -67.92 5.81
C PRO A 447 -43.66 -68.54 5.80
N GLN A 448 -42.64 -67.84 6.34
CA GLN A 448 -41.28 -68.38 6.46
C GLN A 448 -41.13 -69.42 7.60
N ALA A 449 -41.84 -69.24 8.70
CA ALA A 449 -41.88 -70.20 9.80
C ALA A 449 -42.68 -71.41 9.42
N ALA A 450 -43.82 -71.23 8.74
CA ALA A 450 -44.67 -72.34 8.22
C ALA A 450 -43.95 -73.20 7.18
N ALA A 451 -43.05 -72.67 6.36
CA ALA A 451 -42.27 -73.42 5.36
C ALA A 451 -41.09 -74.20 5.94
N ARG A 452 -40.70 -73.99 7.19
CA ARG A 452 -39.61 -74.69 7.89
C ARG A 452 -40.11 -75.79 8.82
N LEU A 453 -41.40 -75.85 9.08
CA LEU A 453 -42.10 -76.91 9.86
C LEU A 453 -42.83 -77.90 8.94
#